data_195ac4bdc4fc6c31b57c43de87acbdf8
#
_entry.id   195ac4bdc4fc6c31b57c43de87acbdf8
#
_cell.length_a   1.000
_cell.length_b   1.000
_cell.length_c   1.000
_cell.angle_alpha   90.00
_cell.angle_beta   90.00
_cell.angle_gamma   90.00
#
_symmetry.space_group_name_H-M   'P 1'
#
loop_
_entity.id
_entity.type
_entity.pdbx_description
1 polymer ?
#
loop_
_entity_poly.entity_id
_entity_poly.type
_entity_poly.pdbx_seq_one_letter_code
_entity_poly.pdbx_strand_id
1 'polypeptide(L)'
;VPAPDTWPDAHAALSALKVAEDRYSYIEPAATYDAFFYEGRSLGFGITYQVEADALALRLVQPLSPAHAAGLRRGDRIVAIEGRPLADILAADALAEAFGPTEAGAALEFDVRNDDGLRRVRIARDWYDLSYVIGPGVHDVGGRRVGYVNFYSFGRLGLTPWQTALDRLLAQGAQDLVVDLRENGGGLVAIAAQVGSAL
;
A
#
# COMPACT_ATOMS: atom_id res chain seq x y z
N VAL A 1 3.02 16.24 31.49
CA VAL A 1 2.03 15.52 30.67
C VAL A 1 0.70 15.60 31.39
N PRO A 2 -0.39 16.08 30.77
CA PRO A 2 -1.72 16.11 31.39
C PRO A 2 -2.15 14.71 31.84
N ALA A 3 -2.99 14.65 32.87
CA ALA A 3 -3.47 13.39 33.40
C ALA A 3 -4.31 12.60 32.36
N PRO A 4 -4.30 11.27 32.38
CA PRO A 4 -5.00 10.44 31.39
C PRO A 4 -6.49 10.77 31.22
N ASP A 5 -7.15 11.24 32.24
CA ASP A 5 -8.59 11.53 32.27
C ASP A 5 -8.97 12.89 31.64
N THR A 6 -8.01 13.63 31.08
CA THR A 6 -8.26 14.95 30.46
C THR A 6 -8.63 14.88 28.98
N TRP A 7 -8.59 13.72 28.34
CA TRP A 7 -8.82 13.55 26.92
C TRP A 7 -10.15 12.84 26.64
N PRO A 8 -10.97 13.33 25.72
CA PRO A 8 -12.25 12.70 25.37
C PRO A 8 -12.08 11.31 24.74
N ASP A 9 -10.95 11.07 24.05
CA ASP A 9 -10.62 9.78 23.44
C ASP A 9 -9.12 9.68 23.14
N ALA A 10 -8.68 8.51 22.68
CA ALA A 10 -7.28 8.23 22.39
C ALA A 10 -6.72 9.09 21.22
N HIS A 11 -7.53 9.42 20.23
CA HIS A 11 -7.11 10.26 19.10
C HIS A 11 -6.85 11.70 19.55
N ALA A 12 -7.70 12.25 20.42
CA ALA A 12 -7.49 13.58 21.02
C ALA A 12 -6.21 13.60 21.88
N ALA A 13 -5.97 12.54 22.66
CA ALA A 13 -4.74 12.40 23.44
C ALA A 13 -3.51 12.35 22.52
N LEU A 14 -3.52 11.54 21.47
CA LEU A 14 -2.41 11.46 20.53
C LEU A 14 -2.17 12.80 19.84
N SER A 15 -3.21 13.46 19.35
CA SER A 15 -3.11 14.76 18.67
C SER A 15 -2.47 15.84 19.54
N ALA A 16 -2.77 15.83 20.85
CA ALA A 16 -2.20 16.79 21.78
C ALA A 16 -0.76 16.46 22.22
N LEU A 17 -0.33 15.21 22.06
CA LEU A 17 1.02 14.76 22.41
C LEU A 17 1.99 14.82 21.23
N LYS A 18 1.48 14.77 20.00
CA LYS A 18 2.30 14.83 18.78
C LYS A 18 2.91 16.21 18.59
N VAL A 19 4.19 16.21 18.21
CA VAL A 19 4.85 17.41 17.66
C VAL A 19 4.48 17.56 16.17
N ALA A 20 4.64 18.76 15.63
CA ALA A 20 4.23 19.05 14.25
C ALA A 20 4.97 18.20 13.19
N GLU A 21 6.19 17.79 13.51
CA GLU A 21 7.03 16.96 12.65
C GLU A 21 6.70 15.46 12.71
N ASP A 22 5.93 15.02 13.73
CA ASP A 22 5.55 13.62 13.89
C ASP A 22 4.47 13.23 12.86
N ARG A 23 4.88 12.55 11.82
CA ARG A 23 4.03 12.02 10.73
C ARG A 23 3.70 10.53 10.90
N TYR A 24 4.32 9.87 11.88
CA TYR A 24 4.32 8.41 11.97
C TYR A 24 3.48 7.87 13.13
N SER A 25 3.22 8.68 14.16
CA SER A 25 2.36 8.24 15.26
C SER A 25 0.90 8.29 14.86
N TYR A 26 0.23 7.16 14.93
CA TYR A 26 -1.17 6.98 14.65
C TYR A 26 -1.80 5.95 15.60
N ILE A 27 -3.12 5.93 15.64
CA ILE A 27 -3.91 4.94 16.38
C ILE A 27 -4.82 4.24 15.37
N GLU A 28 -4.86 2.93 15.44
CA GLU A 28 -5.79 2.12 14.67
C GLU A 28 -6.41 1.02 15.56
N PRO A 29 -7.56 0.46 15.18
CA PRO A 29 -8.15 -0.66 15.89
C PRO A 29 -7.18 -1.86 15.92
N ALA A 30 -7.08 -2.52 17.09
CA ALA A 30 -6.20 -3.68 17.26
C ALA A 30 -6.48 -4.78 16.21
N ALA A 31 -7.75 -5.01 15.87
CA ALA A 31 -8.12 -5.97 14.85
C ALA A 31 -7.55 -5.64 13.45
N THR A 32 -7.46 -4.36 13.09
CA THR A 32 -6.84 -3.91 11.82
C THR A 32 -5.33 -4.16 11.84
N TYR A 33 -4.69 -3.82 12.96
CA TYR A 33 -3.27 -4.07 13.18
C TYR A 33 -2.94 -5.57 13.11
N ASP A 34 -3.70 -6.40 13.83
CA ASP A 34 -3.51 -7.85 13.88
C ASP A 34 -3.72 -8.49 12.49
N ALA A 35 -4.76 -8.08 11.76
CA ALA A 35 -5.01 -8.54 10.40
C ALA A 35 -3.81 -8.24 9.49
N PHE A 36 -3.26 -7.01 9.56
CA PHE A 36 -2.14 -6.61 8.71
C PHE A 36 -0.82 -7.32 9.08
N PHE A 37 -0.42 -7.27 10.35
CA PHE A 37 0.91 -7.72 10.76
C PHE A 37 1.01 -9.21 11.06
N TYR A 38 -0.08 -9.84 11.51
CA TYR A 38 -0.08 -11.23 11.93
C TYR A 38 -0.86 -12.16 11.00
N GLU A 39 -1.96 -11.70 10.41
CA GLU A 39 -2.79 -12.52 9.51
C GLU A 39 -2.44 -12.29 8.03
N GLY A 40 -1.73 -11.21 7.70
CA GLY A 40 -1.36 -10.88 6.31
C GLY A 40 -2.55 -10.44 5.46
N ARG A 41 -3.53 -9.78 6.07
CA ARG A 41 -4.75 -9.31 5.41
C ARG A 41 -4.92 -7.81 5.58
N SER A 42 -5.58 -7.18 4.64
CA SER A 42 -5.92 -5.76 4.72
C SER A 42 -7.35 -5.53 4.23
N LEU A 43 -8.02 -4.55 4.82
CA LEU A 43 -9.34 -4.10 4.38
C LEU A 43 -9.19 -2.82 3.55
N GLY A 44 -9.67 -2.82 2.33
CA GLY A 44 -9.61 -1.64 1.48
C GLY A 44 -9.75 -1.92 -0.01
N PHE A 45 -9.31 -0.99 -0.82
CA PHE A 45 -9.24 -1.15 -2.28
C PHE A 45 -7.95 -1.86 -2.72
N GLY A 46 -6.89 -1.82 -1.89
CA GLY A 46 -5.57 -2.39 -2.22
C GLY A 46 -4.72 -1.52 -3.14
N ILE A 47 -4.81 -0.20 -2.98
CA ILE A 47 -4.04 0.78 -3.74
C ILE A 47 -3.13 1.60 -2.83
N THR A 48 -1.91 1.89 -3.33
CA THR A 48 -1.06 2.94 -2.81
C THR A 48 -0.91 4.00 -3.90
N TYR A 49 -1.01 5.26 -3.54
CA TYR A 49 -1.00 6.35 -4.50
C TYR A 49 -0.14 7.53 -4.06
N GLN A 50 0.25 8.32 -5.02
CA GLN A 50 0.82 9.65 -4.84
C GLN A 50 -0.20 10.69 -5.26
N VAL A 51 -0.38 11.72 -4.44
CA VAL A 51 -1.23 12.86 -4.79
C VAL A 51 -0.49 13.73 -5.80
N GLU A 52 -1.11 13.97 -6.95
CA GLU A 52 -0.73 14.93 -7.99
C GLU A 52 -1.72 16.11 -7.99
N ALA A 53 -1.53 17.11 -8.82
CA ALA A 53 -2.37 18.31 -8.82
C ALA A 53 -3.85 18.02 -9.15
N ASP A 54 -4.13 17.04 -10.00
CA ASP A 54 -5.47 16.70 -10.51
C ASP A 54 -5.78 15.21 -10.48
N ALA A 55 -4.92 14.40 -9.85
CA ALA A 55 -5.04 12.96 -9.85
C ALA A 55 -4.40 12.28 -8.63
N LEU A 56 -4.80 11.04 -8.38
CA LEU A 56 -4.05 10.10 -7.55
C LEU A 56 -3.33 9.12 -8.47
N ALA A 57 -2.01 9.26 -8.60
CA ALA A 57 -1.19 8.34 -9.40
C ALA A 57 -0.96 7.04 -8.63
N LEU A 58 -1.45 5.91 -9.14
CA LEU A 58 -1.30 4.61 -8.49
C LEU A 58 0.16 4.15 -8.54
N ARG A 59 0.78 4.07 -7.37
CA ARG A 59 2.16 3.63 -7.18
C ARG A 59 2.26 2.14 -7.05
N LEU A 60 1.23 1.55 -6.44
CA LEU A 60 1.10 0.11 -6.29
C LEU A 60 -0.38 -0.27 -6.27
N VAL A 61 -0.70 -1.40 -6.88
CA VAL A 61 -1.98 -2.10 -6.73
C VAL A 61 -1.64 -3.49 -6.21
N GLN A 62 -2.14 -3.83 -5.03
CA GLN A 62 -1.91 -5.12 -4.41
C GLN A 62 -2.54 -6.23 -5.25
N PRO A 63 -1.79 -7.27 -5.62
CA PRO A 63 -2.36 -8.48 -6.16
C PRO A 63 -3.48 -9.02 -5.25
N LEU A 64 -4.48 -9.67 -5.81
CA LEU A 64 -5.64 -10.21 -5.09
C LEU A 64 -6.58 -9.17 -4.43
N SER A 65 -6.29 -7.87 -4.58
CA SER A 65 -7.14 -6.81 -4.04
C SER A 65 -8.34 -6.50 -4.94
N PRO A 66 -9.38 -5.81 -4.39
CA PRO A 66 -10.52 -5.34 -5.18
C PRO A 66 -10.11 -4.46 -6.38
N ALA A 67 -9.13 -3.57 -6.20
CA ALA A 67 -8.65 -2.72 -7.30
C ALA A 67 -7.98 -3.54 -8.40
N HIS A 68 -7.19 -4.56 -8.03
CA HIS A 68 -6.58 -5.47 -9.00
C HIS A 68 -7.65 -6.27 -9.77
N ALA A 69 -8.67 -6.79 -9.08
CA ALA A 69 -9.80 -7.48 -9.69
C ALA A 69 -10.59 -6.57 -10.65
N ALA A 70 -10.68 -5.26 -10.36
CA ALA A 70 -11.26 -4.26 -11.25
C ALA A 70 -10.33 -3.84 -12.40
N GLY A 71 -9.15 -4.46 -12.52
CA GLY A 71 -8.18 -4.23 -13.59
C GLY A 71 -7.36 -2.96 -13.44
N LEU A 72 -7.29 -2.35 -12.23
CA LEU A 72 -6.38 -1.26 -11.96
C LEU A 72 -4.93 -1.77 -11.91
N ARG A 73 -4.01 -0.90 -12.31
CA ARG A 73 -2.57 -1.22 -12.37
C ARG A 73 -1.75 -0.03 -11.88
N ARG A 74 -0.50 -0.31 -11.50
CA ARG A 74 0.49 0.74 -11.29
C ARG A 74 0.60 1.63 -12.54
N GLY A 75 0.60 2.94 -12.33
CA GLY A 75 0.63 3.95 -13.38
C GLY A 75 -0.74 4.50 -13.77
N ASP A 76 -1.83 3.79 -13.47
CA ASP A 76 -3.17 4.35 -13.61
C ASP A 76 -3.33 5.60 -12.73
N ARG A 77 -4.15 6.54 -13.17
CA ARG A 77 -4.48 7.78 -12.45
C ARG A 77 -5.96 7.86 -12.16
N ILE A 78 -6.33 7.91 -10.89
CA ILE A 78 -7.70 8.25 -10.49
C ILE A 78 -7.85 9.76 -10.64
N VAL A 79 -8.80 10.20 -11.47
CA VAL A 79 -9.04 11.61 -11.78
C VAL A 79 -10.36 12.14 -11.26
N ALA A 80 -11.29 11.25 -10.84
CA ALA A 80 -12.51 11.62 -10.13
C ALA A 80 -12.94 10.48 -9.18
N ILE A 81 -13.64 10.83 -8.12
CA ILE A 81 -14.31 9.93 -7.17
C ILE A 81 -15.77 10.33 -7.08
N GLU A 82 -16.70 9.38 -7.29
CA GLU A 82 -18.16 9.61 -7.31
C GLU A 82 -18.55 10.79 -8.21
N GLY A 83 -17.88 10.89 -9.38
CA GLY A 83 -18.10 11.95 -10.36
C GLY A 83 -17.50 13.32 -9.98
N ARG A 84 -16.93 13.50 -8.78
CA ARG A 84 -16.22 14.75 -8.40
C ARG A 84 -14.77 14.70 -8.91
N PRO A 85 -14.32 15.71 -9.70
CA PRO A 85 -12.93 15.79 -10.12
C PRO A 85 -11.96 15.83 -8.93
N LEU A 86 -10.82 15.15 -9.06
CA LEU A 86 -9.79 15.12 -8.01
C LEU A 86 -9.24 16.53 -7.70
N ALA A 87 -9.10 17.39 -8.71
CA ALA A 87 -8.67 18.76 -8.51
C ALA A 87 -9.58 19.52 -7.51
N ASP A 88 -10.91 19.33 -7.63
CA ASP A 88 -11.89 19.98 -6.74
C ASP A 88 -11.86 19.37 -5.32
N ILE A 89 -11.70 18.06 -5.23
CA ILE A 89 -11.57 17.35 -3.96
C ILE A 89 -10.32 17.80 -3.20
N LEU A 90 -9.19 17.91 -3.90
CA LEU A 90 -7.89 18.33 -3.32
C LEU A 90 -7.93 19.82 -2.92
N ALA A 91 -8.51 20.68 -3.75
CA ALA A 91 -8.65 22.10 -3.45
C ALA A 91 -9.52 22.35 -2.20
N ALA A 92 -10.47 21.45 -1.92
CA ALA A 92 -11.34 21.51 -0.73
C ALA A 92 -10.76 20.75 0.49
N ASP A 93 -9.55 20.16 0.39
CA ASP A 93 -8.96 19.25 1.40
C ASP A 93 -9.91 18.11 1.83
N ALA A 94 -10.72 17.63 0.87
CA ALA A 94 -11.82 16.69 1.12
C ALA A 94 -11.48 15.23 0.71
N LEU A 95 -10.19 14.87 0.57
CA LEU A 95 -9.82 13.56 0.07
C LEU A 95 -10.26 12.42 1.01
N ALA A 96 -10.11 12.60 2.31
CA ALA A 96 -10.55 11.61 3.29
C ALA A 96 -12.08 11.43 3.27
N GLU A 97 -12.83 12.52 3.14
CA GLU A 97 -14.30 12.51 2.99
C GLU A 97 -14.71 11.78 1.69
N ALA A 98 -14.04 12.07 0.57
CA ALA A 98 -14.34 11.47 -0.72
C ALA A 98 -14.09 9.95 -0.72
N PHE A 99 -13.09 9.49 0.01
CA PHE A 99 -12.89 8.05 0.21
C PHE A 99 -13.93 7.44 1.16
N GLY A 100 -14.49 8.20 2.07
CA GLY A 100 -15.47 7.70 3.04
C GLY A 100 -14.93 6.65 4.02
N PRO A 101 -15.82 5.97 4.78
CA PRO A 101 -15.43 5.04 5.83
C PRO A 101 -14.75 3.78 5.27
N THR A 102 -13.79 3.24 6.02
CA THR A 102 -13.12 1.98 5.69
C THR A 102 -13.93 0.80 6.23
N GLU A 103 -14.95 0.41 5.49
CA GLU A 103 -15.87 -0.68 5.83
C GLU A 103 -15.98 -1.65 4.65
N ALA A 104 -16.07 -2.95 4.96
CA ALA A 104 -16.28 -3.99 3.94
C ALA A 104 -17.62 -3.76 3.22
N GLY A 105 -17.61 -3.85 1.91
CA GLY A 105 -18.78 -3.61 1.06
C GLY A 105 -19.00 -2.12 0.70
N ALA A 106 -18.34 -1.17 1.36
CA ALA A 106 -18.40 0.24 0.96
C ALA A 106 -17.78 0.40 -0.44
N ALA A 107 -18.59 0.80 -1.41
CA ALA A 107 -18.18 0.88 -2.80
C ALA A 107 -18.09 2.32 -3.28
N LEU A 108 -17.07 2.61 -4.09
CA LEU A 108 -16.90 3.90 -4.75
C LEU A 108 -16.76 3.71 -6.27
N GLU A 109 -17.19 4.74 -6.98
CA GLU A 109 -16.99 4.86 -8.43
C GLU A 109 -15.75 5.75 -8.67
N PHE A 110 -14.82 5.25 -9.47
CA PHE A 110 -13.60 5.95 -9.85
C PHE A 110 -13.56 6.20 -11.35
N ASP A 111 -13.25 7.42 -11.75
CA ASP A 111 -12.81 7.68 -13.12
C ASP A 111 -11.28 7.51 -13.17
N VAL A 112 -10.84 6.56 -13.97
CA VAL A 112 -9.44 6.14 -14.07
C VAL A 112 -8.92 6.43 -15.47
N ARG A 113 -7.81 7.16 -15.55
CA ARG A 113 -7.08 7.48 -16.79
C ARG A 113 -5.80 6.68 -16.87
N ASN A 114 -5.53 6.10 -18.02
CA ASN A 114 -4.28 5.45 -18.38
C ASN A 114 -3.98 5.63 -19.88
N ASP A 115 -3.02 4.87 -20.41
CA ASP A 115 -2.65 4.93 -21.85
C ASP A 115 -3.78 4.48 -22.79
N ASP A 116 -4.70 3.64 -22.31
CA ASP A 116 -5.86 3.18 -23.08
C ASP A 116 -7.02 4.20 -23.06
N GLY A 117 -6.92 5.27 -22.28
CA GLY A 117 -7.91 6.33 -22.16
C GLY A 117 -8.53 6.47 -20.78
N LEU A 118 -9.74 7.03 -20.74
CA LEU A 118 -10.53 7.24 -19.52
C LEU A 118 -11.60 6.14 -19.41
N ARG A 119 -11.67 5.50 -18.26
CA ARG A 119 -12.73 4.51 -17.94
C ARG A 119 -13.27 4.73 -16.55
N ARG A 120 -14.51 4.34 -16.36
CA ARG A 120 -15.20 4.37 -15.07
C ARG A 120 -15.26 2.97 -14.49
N VAL A 121 -14.92 2.83 -13.22
CA VAL A 121 -14.94 1.56 -12.51
C VAL A 121 -15.58 1.74 -11.13
N ARG A 122 -16.43 0.80 -10.74
CA ARG A 122 -16.97 0.72 -9.38
C ARG A 122 -16.26 -0.36 -8.63
N ILE A 123 -15.70 -0.02 -7.45
CA ILE A 123 -14.93 -0.95 -6.63
C ILE A 123 -15.50 -0.92 -5.22
N ALA A 124 -15.84 -2.08 -4.68
CA ALA A 124 -16.18 -2.23 -3.27
C ALA A 124 -14.91 -2.54 -2.46
N ARG A 125 -14.79 -1.98 -1.28
CA ARG A 125 -13.77 -2.40 -0.31
C ARG A 125 -14.06 -3.81 0.17
N ASP A 126 -13.01 -4.60 0.27
CA ASP A 126 -13.09 -5.93 0.84
C ASP A 126 -11.79 -6.29 1.54
N TRP A 127 -11.84 -7.37 2.35
CA TRP A 127 -10.65 -8.00 2.88
C TRP A 127 -9.91 -8.73 1.75
N TYR A 128 -8.60 -8.56 1.69
CA TYR A 128 -7.74 -9.26 0.73
C TYR A 128 -6.43 -9.67 1.39
N ASP A 129 -5.84 -10.75 0.88
CA ASP A 129 -4.56 -11.22 1.34
C ASP A 129 -3.43 -10.35 0.78
N LEU A 130 -2.47 -9.96 1.64
CA LEU A 130 -1.33 -9.15 1.26
C LEU A 130 -0.32 -9.97 0.45
N SER A 131 0.08 -9.44 -0.68
CA SER A 131 1.24 -9.92 -1.41
C SER A 131 2.49 -9.21 -0.89
N TYR A 132 3.31 -9.90 -0.11
CA TYR A 132 4.56 -9.34 0.43
C TYR A 132 5.64 -9.17 -0.62
N VAL A 133 5.63 -10.04 -1.63
CA VAL A 133 6.54 -10.00 -2.79
C VAL A 133 5.73 -9.75 -4.04
N ILE A 134 6.08 -8.71 -4.77
CA ILE A 134 5.32 -8.26 -5.93
C ILE A 134 6.25 -8.20 -7.15
N GLY A 135 5.84 -8.85 -8.25
CA GLY A 135 6.50 -8.81 -9.53
C GLY A 135 7.96 -9.28 -9.56
N PRO A 136 8.34 -10.39 -8.88
CA PRO A 136 9.72 -10.88 -8.95
C PRO A 136 10.03 -11.37 -10.37
N GLY A 137 11.21 -10.99 -10.88
CA GLY A 137 11.64 -11.38 -12.23
C GLY A 137 13.10 -11.13 -12.47
N VAL A 138 13.65 -11.78 -13.52
CA VAL A 138 15.04 -11.57 -13.98
C VAL A 138 15.02 -10.77 -15.27
N HIS A 139 15.84 -9.74 -15.35
CA HIS A 139 15.98 -8.84 -16.47
C HIS A 139 17.42 -8.82 -16.98
N ASP A 140 17.62 -8.78 -18.29
CA ASP A 140 18.92 -8.55 -18.88
C ASP A 140 19.22 -7.05 -18.95
N VAL A 141 20.26 -6.63 -18.24
CA VAL A 141 20.70 -5.24 -18.18
C VAL A 141 22.19 -5.18 -18.52
N GLY A 142 22.53 -4.70 -19.70
CA GLY A 142 23.91 -4.58 -20.13
C GLY A 142 24.68 -5.90 -20.17
N GLY A 143 24.01 -6.99 -20.48
CA GLY A 143 24.60 -8.36 -20.52
C GLY A 143 24.70 -9.05 -19.15
N ARG A 144 24.15 -8.44 -18.09
CA ARG A 144 24.05 -9.02 -16.75
C ARG A 144 22.61 -9.39 -16.45
N ARG A 145 22.42 -10.51 -15.78
CA ARG A 145 21.10 -10.97 -15.33
C ARG A 145 20.79 -10.39 -13.95
N VAL A 146 19.90 -9.41 -13.93
CA VAL A 146 19.51 -8.69 -12.71
C VAL A 146 18.17 -9.21 -12.22
N GLY A 147 18.15 -9.78 -11.02
CA GLY A 147 16.92 -10.10 -10.29
C GLY A 147 16.27 -8.81 -9.77
N TYR A 148 14.96 -8.68 -9.93
CA TYR A 148 14.16 -7.63 -9.33
C TYR A 148 13.11 -8.21 -8.41
N VAL A 149 12.91 -7.58 -7.26
CA VAL A 149 11.82 -7.92 -6.33
C VAL A 149 11.33 -6.65 -5.63
N ASN A 150 10.04 -6.39 -5.67
CA ASN A 150 9.42 -5.42 -4.77
C ASN A 150 8.98 -6.15 -3.49
N PHE A 151 9.45 -5.67 -2.33
CA PHE A 151 9.10 -6.20 -1.03
C PHE A 151 8.27 -5.20 -0.25
N TYR A 152 6.98 -5.50 -0.10
CA TYR A 152 5.96 -4.55 0.32
C TYR A 152 5.98 -4.23 1.83
N SER A 153 6.18 -5.24 2.70
CA SER A 153 6.13 -5.03 4.16
C SER A 153 6.93 -6.08 4.91
N PHE A 154 7.53 -5.67 6.02
CA PHE A 154 8.20 -6.59 6.97
C PHE A 154 7.20 -7.23 7.95
N GLY A 155 6.03 -7.65 7.44
CA GLY A 155 5.07 -8.45 8.18
C GLY A 155 5.56 -9.89 8.41
N ARG A 156 5.02 -10.53 9.44
CA ARG A 156 5.45 -11.88 9.86
C ARG A 156 5.40 -12.91 8.72
N LEU A 157 4.38 -12.85 7.88
CA LEU A 157 4.18 -13.80 6.78
C LEU A 157 5.02 -13.46 5.53
N GLY A 158 5.76 -12.36 5.54
CA GLY A 158 6.59 -11.92 4.40
C GLY A 158 7.85 -12.74 4.18
N LEU A 159 8.36 -13.43 5.20
CA LEU A 159 9.67 -14.12 5.12
C LEU A 159 9.67 -15.29 4.14
N THR A 160 8.66 -16.15 4.19
CA THR A 160 8.56 -17.30 3.27
C THR A 160 8.44 -16.88 1.79
N PRO A 161 7.53 -15.94 1.41
CA PRO A 161 7.50 -15.40 0.05
C PRO A 161 8.83 -14.76 -0.38
N TRP A 162 9.52 -14.08 0.53
CA TRP A 162 10.85 -13.51 0.27
C TRP A 162 11.87 -14.56 -0.10
N GLN A 163 12.04 -15.59 0.74
CA GLN A 163 12.96 -16.69 0.49
C GLN A 163 12.65 -17.40 -0.82
N THR A 164 11.37 -17.73 -1.05
CA THR A 164 10.91 -18.35 -2.30
C THR A 164 11.25 -17.50 -3.53
N ALA A 165 11.10 -16.17 -3.43
CA ALA A 165 11.44 -15.27 -4.53
C ALA A 165 12.94 -15.24 -4.80
N LEU A 166 13.79 -15.17 -3.76
CA LEU A 166 15.25 -15.23 -3.92
C LEU A 166 15.69 -16.54 -4.57
N ASP A 167 15.23 -17.68 -4.06
CA ASP A 167 15.57 -19.00 -4.62
C ASP A 167 15.19 -19.08 -6.11
N ARG A 168 14.01 -18.55 -6.46
CA ARG A 168 13.54 -18.52 -7.85
C ARG A 168 14.41 -17.63 -8.73
N LEU A 169 14.79 -16.44 -8.26
CA LEU A 169 15.65 -15.51 -9.00
C LEU A 169 17.05 -16.12 -9.23
N LEU A 170 17.62 -16.75 -8.20
CA LEU A 170 18.90 -17.45 -8.29
C LEU A 170 18.82 -18.62 -9.27
N ALA A 171 17.79 -19.45 -9.19
CA ALA A 171 17.57 -20.56 -10.11
C ALA A 171 17.40 -20.10 -11.57
N GLN A 172 16.88 -18.88 -11.78
CA GLN A 172 16.82 -18.24 -13.08
C GLN A 172 18.14 -17.57 -13.51
N GLY A 173 19.21 -17.71 -12.72
CA GLY A 173 20.53 -17.20 -13.04
C GLY A 173 20.73 -15.72 -12.79
N ALA A 174 20.01 -15.12 -11.85
CA ALA A 174 20.27 -13.75 -11.42
C ALA A 174 21.68 -13.65 -10.82
N GLN A 175 22.43 -12.63 -11.24
CA GLN A 175 23.80 -12.33 -10.81
C GLN A 175 23.86 -11.13 -9.86
N ASP A 176 22.91 -10.25 -10.02
CA ASP A 176 22.70 -9.05 -9.19
C ASP A 176 21.25 -9.01 -8.73
N LEU A 177 20.97 -8.26 -7.67
CA LEU A 177 19.62 -8.12 -7.12
C LEU A 177 19.27 -6.64 -6.89
N VAL A 178 18.09 -6.26 -7.35
CA VAL A 178 17.42 -4.99 -7.00
C VAL A 178 16.26 -5.30 -6.08
N VAL A 179 16.35 -4.82 -4.85
CA VAL A 179 15.24 -4.87 -3.87
C VAL A 179 14.55 -3.51 -3.87
N ASP A 180 13.29 -3.49 -4.30
CA ASP A 180 12.48 -2.29 -4.33
C ASP A 180 11.65 -2.17 -3.05
N LEU A 181 11.99 -1.20 -2.21
CA LEU A 181 11.31 -0.90 -0.94
C LEU A 181 10.51 0.41 -1.01
N ARG A 182 10.31 1.00 -2.17
CA ARG A 182 9.68 2.34 -2.31
C ARG A 182 8.28 2.42 -1.72
N GLU A 183 7.52 1.33 -1.76
CA GLU A 183 6.16 1.25 -1.19
C GLU A 183 6.13 0.41 0.11
N ASN A 184 7.29 0.16 0.72
CA ASN A 184 7.40 -0.54 1.98
C ASN A 184 7.25 0.45 3.14
N GLY A 185 6.15 0.34 3.87
CA GLY A 185 5.86 1.17 5.04
C GLY A 185 6.55 0.73 6.34
N GLY A 186 7.41 -0.30 6.28
CA GLY A 186 8.08 -0.86 7.46
C GLY A 186 7.49 -2.18 7.93
N GLY A 187 7.54 -2.41 9.24
CA GLY A 187 7.02 -3.61 9.90
C GLY A 187 7.91 -4.07 11.05
N LEU A 188 7.98 -5.38 11.25
CA LEU A 188 8.70 -5.98 12.38
C LEU A 188 10.22 -5.95 12.14
N VAL A 189 10.97 -5.37 13.09
CA VAL A 189 12.44 -5.28 13.03
C VAL A 189 13.09 -6.65 12.87
N ALA A 190 12.55 -7.68 13.55
CA ALA A 190 13.06 -9.04 13.45
C ALA A 190 12.95 -9.62 12.03
N ILE A 191 11.87 -9.29 11.31
CA ILE A 191 11.68 -9.71 9.91
C ILE A 191 12.63 -8.92 9.00
N ALA A 192 12.77 -7.60 9.22
CA ALA A 192 13.71 -6.78 8.45
C ALA A 192 15.16 -7.29 8.60
N ALA A 193 15.57 -7.67 9.82
CA ALA A 193 16.88 -8.28 10.06
C ALA A 193 17.06 -9.61 9.32
N GLN A 194 16.05 -10.48 9.32
CA GLN A 194 16.11 -11.76 8.60
C GLN A 194 16.16 -11.58 7.07
N VAL A 195 15.37 -10.63 6.54
CA VAL A 195 15.41 -10.28 5.12
C VAL A 195 16.79 -9.75 4.73
N GLY A 196 17.37 -8.84 5.53
CA GLY A 196 18.72 -8.30 5.28
C GLY A 196 19.83 -9.35 5.42
N SER A 197 19.66 -10.36 6.29
CA SER A 197 20.66 -11.42 6.48
C SER A 197 20.63 -12.46 5.36
N ALA A 198 19.62 -12.47 4.50
CA ALA A 198 19.49 -13.35 3.36
C ALA A 198 20.06 -12.74 2.06
N LEU A 199 20.57 -11.51 2.12
CA LEU A 199 21.24 -10.79 1.03
C LEU A 199 22.76 -10.94 1.10
#